data_27ec2eca6c3f725c0e82d117e714c843
#
_entry.id   27ec2eca6c3f725c0e82d117e714c843
#
_cell.length_a   1.000
_cell.length_b   1.000
_cell.length_c   1.000
_cell.angle_alpha   90.00
_cell.angle_beta   90.00
_cell.angle_gamma   90.00
#
_symmetry.space_group_name_H-M   'P 1'
#
loop_
_entity.id
_entity.type
_entity.pdbx_description
1 polymer ?
#
loop_
_entity_poly.entity_id
_entity_poly.type
_entity_poly.pdbx_seq_one_letter_code
_entity_poly.pdbx_strand_id
1 'polypeptide(L)'
;MAGPDELRVYWQPGCTSCLRTKELLASRGVPFVSVNVLEDPAAMDELRALGARAVPVIARGDRYVLGQDLAEVARFVGLAFDARRLALLLQRAAELVAVIPPDRIADTIPARPRRYADIAFHVGMIVHGLLDAARGEQLTFAHFERLPPAGADDPRSLAQGLAQARAALLDWASAGLPPPPGPLLKTYYGLRPLHELLERSAWHVAQHVRQLDDIVGVRLRIAGAPRLQPADLEGLPVPRDVWDPEIRFA
;
A
#
# COMPACT_ATOMS: atom_id res chain seq x y z
N MET A 1 -32.42 12.38 -13.19
CA MET A 1 -31.53 11.80 -14.20
C MET A 1 -30.11 11.93 -13.69
N ALA A 2 -29.37 10.84 -13.58
CA ALA A 2 -27.97 10.85 -13.17
C ALA A 2 -27.13 11.68 -14.16
N GLY A 3 -26.18 12.46 -13.67
CA GLY A 3 -25.30 13.24 -14.53
C GLY A 3 -24.36 12.31 -15.33
N PRO A 4 -23.92 12.71 -16.53
CA PRO A 4 -23.05 11.88 -17.37
C PRO A 4 -21.70 11.53 -16.74
N ASP A 5 -21.30 12.20 -15.67
CA ASP A 5 -20.03 11.99 -14.95
C ASP A 5 -20.18 11.22 -13.63
N GLU A 6 -21.39 10.79 -13.27
CA GLU A 6 -21.64 10.12 -12.00
C GLU A 6 -21.12 8.69 -12.03
N LEU A 7 -20.31 8.32 -11.03
CA LEU A 7 -19.82 6.96 -10.88
C LEU A 7 -20.93 6.05 -10.35
N ARG A 8 -21.25 5.00 -11.06
CA ARG A 8 -22.30 4.02 -10.69
C ARG A 8 -21.66 2.67 -10.45
N VAL A 9 -22.04 2.03 -9.35
CA VAL A 9 -21.61 0.68 -8.99
C VAL A 9 -22.82 -0.24 -9.02
N TYR A 10 -22.90 -1.09 -10.04
CA TYR A 10 -23.94 -2.11 -10.18
C TYR A 10 -23.51 -3.36 -9.42
N TRP A 11 -24.38 -3.83 -8.55
CA TRP A 11 -24.11 -4.92 -7.62
C TRP A 11 -25.36 -5.72 -7.30
N GLN A 12 -25.19 -6.90 -6.66
CA GLN A 12 -26.30 -7.68 -6.12
C GLN A 12 -25.97 -8.24 -4.74
N PRO A 13 -26.98 -8.57 -3.89
CA PRO A 13 -26.77 -9.26 -2.62
C PRO A 13 -26.01 -10.59 -2.78
N GLY A 14 -25.20 -10.94 -1.79
CA GLY A 14 -24.41 -12.19 -1.78
C GLY A 14 -23.15 -12.18 -2.67
N CYS A 15 -22.87 -11.08 -3.38
CA CYS A 15 -21.70 -10.96 -4.25
C CYS A 15 -20.49 -10.42 -3.46
N THR A 16 -19.53 -11.27 -3.12
CA THR A 16 -18.32 -10.89 -2.35
C THR A 16 -17.46 -9.87 -3.09
N SER A 17 -17.28 -10.00 -4.41
CA SER A 17 -16.53 -9.04 -5.21
C SER A 17 -17.21 -7.67 -5.25
N CYS A 18 -18.56 -7.64 -5.26
CA CYS A 18 -19.32 -6.39 -5.18
C CYS A 18 -19.07 -5.67 -3.85
N LEU A 19 -19.04 -6.42 -2.74
CA LEU A 19 -18.73 -5.86 -1.42
C LEU A 19 -17.33 -5.24 -1.41
N ARG A 20 -16.32 -6.01 -1.83
CA ARG A 20 -14.92 -5.54 -1.89
C ARG A 20 -14.75 -4.28 -2.74
N THR A 21 -15.45 -4.20 -3.88
CA THR A 21 -15.42 -3.02 -4.73
C THR A 21 -15.99 -1.80 -4.02
N LYS A 22 -17.16 -1.94 -3.36
CA LYS A 22 -17.78 -0.84 -2.61
C LYS A 22 -16.90 -0.41 -1.42
N GLU A 23 -16.30 -1.36 -0.72
CA GLU A 23 -15.35 -1.07 0.36
C GLU A 23 -14.12 -0.32 -0.12
N LEU A 24 -13.52 -0.73 -1.26
CA LEU A 24 -12.40 -0.01 -1.87
C LEU A 24 -12.78 1.45 -2.14
N LEU A 25 -13.89 1.69 -2.84
CA LEU A 25 -14.32 3.04 -3.21
C LEU A 25 -14.63 3.90 -1.97
N ALA A 26 -15.35 3.33 -1.01
CA ALA A 26 -15.71 4.03 0.24
C ALA A 26 -14.47 4.35 1.09
N SER A 27 -13.53 3.41 1.24
CA SER A 27 -12.29 3.63 2.01
C SER A 27 -11.37 4.67 1.38
N ARG A 28 -11.54 4.95 0.08
CA ARG A 28 -10.79 5.96 -0.66
C ARG A 28 -11.56 7.26 -0.86
N GLY A 29 -12.71 7.42 -0.22
CA GLY A 29 -13.54 8.63 -0.33
C GLY A 29 -14.07 8.90 -1.74
N VAL A 30 -14.13 7.87 -2.61
CA VAL A 30 -14.67 7.99 -3.96
C VAL A 30 -16.20 7.96 -3.89
N PRO A 31 -16.92 9.05 -4.22
CA PRO A 31 -18.36 9.04 -4.22
C PRO A 31 -18.90 8.19 -5.38
N PHE A 32 -19.92 7.41 -5.12
CA PHE A 32 -20.59 6.58 -6.13
C PHE A 32 -22.07 6.37 -5.82
N VAL A 33 -22.85 6.14 -6.84
CA VAL A 33 -24.24 5.67 -6.73
C VAL A 33 -24.23 4.15 -6.69
N SER A 34 -24.83 3.59 -5.63
CA SER A 34 -24.94 2.15 -5.43
C SER A 34 -26.24 1.64 -6.07
N VAL A 35 -26.14 0.86 -7.14
CA VAL A 35 -27.28 0.36 -7.92
C VAL A 35 -27.44 -1.16 -7.67
N ASN A 36 -28.47 -1.55 -6.94
CA ASN A 36 -28.82 -2.96 -6.79
C ASN A 36 -29.59 -3.44 -8.02
N VAL A 37 -28.97 -4.31 -8.82
CA VAL A 37 -29.55 -4.77 -10.09
C VAL A 37 -30.80 -5.66 -9.93
N LEU A 38 -31.08 -6.13 -8.72
CA LEU A 38 -32.30 -6.89 -8.43
C LEU A 38 -33.47 -6.00 -8.03
N GLU A 39 -33.21 -4.75 -7.63
CA GLU A 39 -34.24 -3.81 -7.15
C GLU A 39 -34.52 -2.68 -8.16
N ASP A 40 -33.54 -2.31 -8.98
CA ASP A 40 -33.69 -1.28 -9.99
C ASP A 40 -34.05 -1.91 -11.36
N PRO A 41 -35.28 -1.74 -11.84
CA PRO A 41 -35.72 -2.32 -13.12
C PRO A 41 -34.92 -1.84 -14.33
N ALA A 42 -34.38 -0.61 -14.28
CA ALA A 42 -33.59 -0.04 -15.38
C ALA A 42 -32.14 -0.55 -15.41
N ALA A 43 -31.62 -1.03 -14.28
CA ALA A 43 -30.21 -1.41 -14.12
C ALA A 43 -29.76 -2.51 -15.11
N MET A 44 -30.62 -3.48 -15.37
CA MET A 44 -30.30 -4.58 -16.31
C MET A 44 -30.24 -4.10 -17.75
N ASP A 45 -31.06 -3.12 -18.14
CA ASP A 45 -31.04 -2.55 -19.49
C ASP A 45 -29.82 -1.63 -19.66
N GLU A 46 -29.48 -0.89 -18.63
CA GLU A 46 -28.23 -0.11 -18.59
C GLU A 46 -26.99 -0.99 -18.74
N LEU A 47 -26.91 -2.11 -18.00
CA LEU A 47 -25.79 -3.07 -18.12
C LEU A 47 -25.72 -3.69 -19.53
N ARG A 48 -26.84 -4.01 -20.13
CA ARG A 48 -26.90 -4.54 -21.51
C ARG A 48 -26.42 -3.49 -22.52
N ALA A 49 -26.81 -2.23 -22.33
CA ALA A 49 -26.37 -1.12 -23.18
C ALA A 49 -24.86 -0.89 -23.10
N LEU A 50 -24.25 -1.12 -21.92
CA LEU A 50 -22.80 -1.10 -21.69
C LEU A 50 -22.10 -2.35 -22.25
N GLY A 51 -22.84 -3.40 -22.59
CA GLY A 51 -22.25 -4.71 -22.99
C GLY A 51 -21.78 -5.57 -21.82
N ALA A 52 -22.10 -5.20 -20.59
CA ALA A 52 -21.70 -5.92 -19.38
C ALA A 52 -22.67 -7.10 -19.11
N ARG A 53 -22.11 -8.25 -18.68
CA ARG A 53 -22.85 -9.50 -18.46
C ARG A 53 -22.78 -10.03 -17.03
N ALA A 54 -22.07 -9.36 -16.15
CA ALA A 54 -21.86 -9.79 -14.77
C ALA A 54 -21.66 -8.56 -13.86
N VAL A 55 -21.93 -8.73 -12.57
CA VAL A 55 -21.62 -7.72 -11.54
C VAL A 55 -20.43 -8.19 -10.69
N PRO A 56 -19.68 -7.27 -10.04
CA PRO A 56 -19.88 -5.84 -10.03
C PRO A 56 -19.40 -5.16 -11.32
N VAL A 57 -20.14 -4.12 -11.73
CA VAL A 57 -19.74 -3.22 -12.81
C VAL A 57 -19.62 -1.82 -12.23
N ILE A 58 -18.52 -1.14 -12.54
CA ILE A 58 -18.27 0.24 -12.20
C ILE A 58 -18.32 1.05 -13.49
N ALA A 59 -19.28 1.95 -13.62
CA ALA A 59 -19.50 2.70 -14.84
C ALA A 59 -19.47 4.21 -14.60
N ARG A 60 -19.01 4.95 -15.62
CA ARG A 60 -19.08 6.39 -15.72
C ARG A 60 -19.38 6.75 -17.17
N GLY A 61 -20.59 7.26 -17.42
CA GLY A 61 -21.09 7.44 -18.79
C GLY A 61 -21.18 6.13 -19.55
N ASP A 62 -20.57 6.08 -20.72
CA ASP A 62 -20.50 4.90 -21.61
C ASP A 62 -19.31 3.96 -21.36
N ARG A 63 -18.47 4.31 -20.39
CA ARG A 63 -17.28 3.52 -20.00
C ARG A 63 -17.55 2.70 -18.75
N TYR A 64 -17.02 1.49 -18.71
CA TYR A 64 -17.12 0.65 -17.53
C TYR A 64 -15.91 -0.28 -17.35
N VAL A 65 -15.76 -0.81 -16.14
CA VAL A 65 -14.85 -1.89 -15.78
C VAL A 65 -15.57 -2.91 -14.91
N LEU A 66 -15.03 -4.14 -14.89
CA LEU A 66 -15.53 -5.20 -14.01
C LEU A 66 -14.86 -5.08 -12.63
N GLY A 67 -15.66 -5.12 -11.57
CA GLY A 67 -15.16 -4.93 -10.21
C GLY A 67 -14.48 -6.14 -9.57
N GLN A 68 -14.32 -7.25 -10.30
CA GLN A 68 -13.53 -8.39 -9.83
C GLN A 68 -12.04 -8.04 -9.76
N ASP A 69 -11.55 -7.18 -10.64
CA ASP A 69 -10.20 -6.63 -10.62
C ASP A 69 -10.20 -5.25 -9.93
N LEU A 70 -9.87 -5.23 -8.65
CA LEU A 70 -9.83 -4.00 -7.86
C LEU A 70 -8.74 -3.02 -8.34
N ALA A 71 -7.69 -3.51 -8.99
CA ALA A 71 -6.67 -2.65 -9.56
C ALA A 71 -7.21 -1.92 -10.80
N GLU A 72 -8.00 -2.60 -11.63
CA GLU A 72 -8.68 -1.99 -12.76
C GLU A 72 -9.73 -0.96 -12.29
N VAL A 73 -10.47 -1.28 -11.22
CA VAL A 73 -11.40 -0.33 -10.59
C VAL A 73 -10.67 0.92 -10.13
N ALA A 74 -9.57 0.76 -9.39
CA ALA A 74 -8.77 1.89 -8.90
C ALA A 74 -8.30 2.80 -10.04
N ARG A 75 -7.84 2.23 -11.16
CA ARG A 75 -7.46 2.97 -12.37
C ARG A 75 -8.63 3.74 -12.97
N PHE A 76 -9.76 3.06 -13.12
CA PHE A 76 -10.96 3.62 -13.76
C PHE A 76 -11.48 4.84 -13.02
N VAL A 77 -11.43 4.82 -11.69
CA VAL A 77 -11.91 5.93 -10.86
C VAL A 77 -10.84 7.00 -10.58
N GLY A 78 -9.64 6.83 -11.15
CA GLY A 78 -8.57 7.82 -10.99
C GLY A 78 -7.87 7.73 -9.62
N LEU A 79 -7.99 6.61 -8.92
CA LEU A 79 -7.17 6.29 -7.75
C LEU A 79 -5.76 5.97 -8.24
N ALA A 80 -5.07 6.98 -8.79
CA ALA A 80 -3.67 6.84 -9.10
C ALA A 80 -2.92 6.57 -7.81
N PHE A 81 -2.09 5.54 -7.80
CA PHE A 81 -1.15 5.35 -6.71
C PHE A 81 -0.23 6.57 -6.65
N ASP A 82 -0.26 7.29 -5.55
CA ASP A 82 0.60 8.43 -5.33
C ASP A 82 1.86 8.00 -4.57
N ALA A 83 3.03 8.07 -5.22
CA ALA A 83 4.32 7.84 -4.58
C ALA A 83 4.52 8.71 -3.32
N ARG A 84 3.79 9.83 -3.21
CA ARG A 84 3.80 10.71 -2.03
C ARG A 84 3.39 10.00 -0.75
N ARG A 85 2.43 9.07 -0.80
CA ARG A 85 2.04 8.28 0.38
C ARG A 85 3.19 7.40 0.87
N LEU A 86 3.85 6.69 -0.04
CA LEU A 86 5.02 5.88 0.32
C LEU A 86 6.16 6.76 0.84
N ALA A 87 6.37 7.94 0.24
CA ALA A 87 7.34 8.93 0.71
C ALA A 87 7.00 9.48 2.11
N LEU A 88 5.72 9.69 2.43
CA LEU A 88 5.28 10.08 3.78
C LEU A 88 5.58 8.98 4.80
N LEU A 89 5.30 7.73 4.48
CA LEU A 89 5.61 6.60 5.38
C LEU A 89 7.11 6.46 5.63
N LEU A 90 7.96 6.67 4.61
CA LEU A 90 9.42 6.70 4.79
C LEU A 90 9.87 7.85 5.70
N GLN A 91 9.25 9.01 5.57
CA GLN A 91 9.51 10.14 6.47
C GLN A 91 9.14 9.78 7.90
N ARG A 92 7.96 9.20 8.14
CA ARG A 92 7.53 8.74 9.47
C ARG A 92 8.49 7.70 10.04
N ALA A 93 8.93 6.74 9.21
CA ALA A 93 9.92 5.76 9.63
C ALA A 93 11.24 6.43 10.07
N ALA A 94 11.75 7.39 9.30
CA ALA A 94 12.97 8.12 9.65
C ALA A 94 12.83 8.91 10.95
N GLU A 95 11.71 9.60 11.15
CA GLU A 95 11.39 10.35 12.36
C GLU A 95 11.34 9.43 13.60
N LEU A 96 10.69 8.26 13.48
CA LEU A 96 10.58 7.27 14.55
C LEU A 96 11.94 6.65 14.89
N VAL A 97 12.71 6.28 13.88
CA VAL A 97 14.04 5.66 14.09
C VAL A 97 15.01 6.65 14.74
N ALA A 98 14.99 7.92 14.35
CA ALA A 98 15.90 8.95 14.84
C ALA A 98 15.81 9.18 16.36
N VAL A 99 14.67 8.84 16.99
CA VAL A 99 14.49 9.03 18.43
C VAL A 99 14.80 7.77 19.26
N ILE A 100 15.08 6.63 18.61
CA ILE A 100 15.49 5.42 19.33
C ILE A 100 16.88 5.64 19.94
N PRO A 101 17.08 5.39 21.25
CA PRO A 101 18.40 5.49 21.86
C PRO A 101 19.42 4.55 21.20
N PRO A 102 20.67 4.98 20.96
CA PRO A 102 21.68 4.15 20.29
C PRO A 102 21.96 2.81 20.99
N ASP A 103 21.86 2.76 22.30
CA ASP A 103 22.03 1.54 23.10
C ASP A 103 20.82 0.59 23.03
N ARG A 104 19.69 1.05 22.48
CA ARG A 104 18.46 0.27 22.37
C ARG A 104 18.16 -0.20 20.93
N ILE A 105 18.87 0.31 19.93
CA ILE A 105 18.61 -0.03 18.51
C ILE A 105 18.87 -1.50 18.20
N ALA A 106 19.73 -2.16 18.97
CA ALA A 106 20.02 -3.58 18.85
C ALA A 106 19.02 -4.48 19.59
N ASP A 107 18.08 -3.92 20.35
CA ASP A 107 17.05 -4.70 21.04
C ASP A 107 16.20 -5.48 20.01
N THR A 108 15.72 -6.64 20.44
CA THR A 108 14.91 -7.52 19.60
C THR A 108 13.43 -7.50 20.00
N ILE A 109 12.58 -7.82 19.05
CA ILE A 109 11.16 -8.07 19.34
C ILE A 109 11.01 -9.46 19.98
N PRO A 110 10.11 -9.61 20.98
CA PRO A 110 10.01 -10.85 21.76
C PRO A 110 9.66 -12.10 20.93
N ALA A 111 8.88 -11.94 19.86
CA ALA A 111 8.37 -13.05 19.05
C ALA A 111 9.33 -13.50 17.94
N ARG A 112 10.31 -12.67 17.57
CA ARG A 112 11.26 -12.96 16.49
C ARG A 112 12.64 -12.41 16.83
N PRO A 113 13.74 -13.10 16.49
CA PRO A 113 15.09 -12.61 16.70
C PRO A 113 15.44 -11.52 15.68
N ARG A 114 14.61 -10.49 15.58
CA ARG A 114 14.76 -9.35 14.67
C ARG A 114 15.00 -8.09 15.47
N ARG A 115 16.13 -7.43 15.23
CA ARG A 115 16.50 -6.19 15.91
C ARG A 115 15.64 -5.03 15.40
N TYR A 116 15.53 -3.98 16.20
CA TYR A 116 14.88 -2.74 15.77
C TYR A 116 15.60 -2.13 14.55
N ALA A 117 16.94 -2.21 14.53
CA ALA A 117 17.75 -1.83 13.38
C ALA A 117 17.37 -2.57 12.10
N ASP A 118 17.10 -3.88 12.20
CA ASP A 118 16.77 -4.72 11.04
C ASP A 118 15.40 -4.34 10.48
N ILE A 119 14.42 -3.99 11.34
CA ILE A 119 13.10 -3.50 10.91
C ILE A 119 13.25 -2.17 10.19
N ALA A 120 14.00 -1.22 10.77
CA ALA A 120 14.23 0.08 10.18
C ALA A 120 14.91 -0.02 8.81
N PHE A 121 15.97 -0.82 8.70
CA PHE A 121 16.70 -1.04 7.46
C PHE A 121 15.82 -1.68 6.39
N HIS A 122 15.01 -2.67 6.78
CA HIS A 122 14.10 -3.37 5.88
C HIS A 122 13.08 -2.43 5.21
N VAL A 123 12.60 -1.41 5.90
CA VAL A 123 11.70 -0.38 5.33
C VAL A 123 12.36 0.28 4.11
N GLY A 124 13.64 0.65 4.21
CA GLY A 124 14.40 1.18 3.08
C GLY A 124 14.56 0.17 1.94
N MET A 125 14.83 -1.10 2.28
CA MET A 125 15.02 -2.17 1.29
C MET A 125 13.76 -2.48 0.48
N ILE A 126 12.57 -2.33 1.04
CA ILE A 126 11.31 -2.46 0.28
C ILE A 126 11.28 -1.44 -0.86
N VAL A 127 11.66 -0.20 -0.59
CA VAL A 127 11.65 0.87 -1.60
C VAL A 127 12.79 0.69 -2.61
N HIS A 128 13.98 0.30 -2.18
CA HIS A 128 15.07 -0.02 -3.11
C HIS A 128 14.67 -1.16 -4.06
N GLY A 129 14.07 -2.24 -3.55
CA GLY A 129 13.58 -3.33 -4.39
C GLY A 129 12.50 -2.90 -5.39
N LEU A 130 11.60 -1.99 -5.00
CA LEU A 130 10.64 -1.38 -5.93
C LEU A 130 11.35 -0.60 -7.04
N LEU A 131 12.32 0.26 -6.68
CA LEU A 131 13.04 1.10 -7.64
C LEU A 131 13.92 0.26 -8.57
N ASP A 132 14.55 -0.79 -8.08
CA ASP A 132 15.34 -1.73 -8.89
C ASP A 132 14.43 -2.46 -9.88
N ALA A 133 13.27 -2.93 -9.43
CA ALA A 133 12.27 -3.54 -10.31
C ALA A 133 11.77 -2.56 -11.39
N ALA A 134 11.53 -1.29 -11.01
CA ALA A 134 11.12 -0.25 -11.96
C ALA A 134 12.18 0.08 -13.01
N ARG A 135 13.47 -0.19 -12.72
CA ARG A 135 14.59 -0.08 -13.67
C ARG A 135 14.78 -1.33 -14.53
N GLY A 136 13.97 -2.36 -14.34
CA GLY A 136 14.00 -3.61 -15.13
C GLY A 136 14.72 -4.78 -14.45
N GLU A 137 15.23 -4.61 -13.22
CA GLU A 137 15.79 -5.71 -12.45
C GLU A 137 14.69 -6.63 -11.91
N GLN A 138 15.04 -7.86 -11.55
CA GLN A 138 14.08 -8.76 -10.93
C GLN A 138 14.02 -8.52 -9.43
N LEU A 139 12.83 -8.22 -8.89
CA LEU A 139 12.61 -8.22 -7.45
C LEU A 139 12.69 -9.63 -6.90
N THR A 140 13.66 -9.91 -6.06
CA THR A 140 13.90 -11.21 -5.44
C THR A 140 13.76 -11.15 -3.92
N PHE A 141 13.65 -12.29 -3.25
CA PHE A 141 13.68 -12.35 -1.78
C PHE A 141 14.96 -11.76 -1.19
N ALA A 142 16.10 -11.88 -1.88
CA ALA A 142 17.37 -11.35 -1.42
C ALA A 142 17.35 -9.83 -1.14
N HIS A 143 16.43 -9.05 -1.78
CA HIS A 143 16.24 -7.64 -1.44
C HIS A 143 15.75 -7.45 0.00
N PHE A 144 15.00 -8.40 0.53
CA PHE A 144 14.36 -8.33 1.85
C PHE A 144 15.13 -9.04 2.96
N GLU A 145 16.10 -9.85 2.60
CA GLU A 145 16.97 -10.59 3.54
C GLU A 145 18.23 -9.78 3.90
N ARG A 146 18.47 -8.67 3.25
CA ARG A 146 19.61 -7.79 3.54
C ARG A 146 19.50 -7.23 4.96
N LEU A 147 20.64 -7.26 5.67
CA LEU A 147 20.81 -6.63 6.97
C LEU A 147 21.59 -5.30 6.81
N PRO A 148 21.47 -4.38 7.77
CA PRO A 148 22.25 -3.17 7.74
C PRO A 148 23.76 -3.51 7.72
N PRO A 149 24.56 -2.80 6.90
CA PRO A 149 26.01 -2.99 6.89
C PRO A 149 26.62 -2.72 8.26
N ALA A 150 27.73 -3.39 8.57
CA ALA A 150 28.44 -3.16 9.82
C ALA A 150 28.81 -1.65 9.97
N GLY A 151 28.46 -1.07 11.11
CA GLY A 151 28.68 0.36 11.40
C GLY A 151 27.66 1.32 10.78
N ALA A 152 26.62 0.80 10.12
CA ALA A 152 25.49 1.58 9.60
C ALA A 152 24.16 1.20 10.26
N ASP A 153 24.20 0.49 11.38
CA ASP A 153 23.02 0.03 12.13
C ASP A 153 22.69 0.91 13.35
N ASP A 154 23.28 2.09 13.46
CA ASP A 154 22.91 3.12 14.43
C ASP A 154 21.68 3.92 13.98
N PRO A 155 20.91 4.55 14.90
CA PRO A 155 19.67 5.25 14.57
C PRO A 155 19.84 6.38 13.57
N ARG A 156 20.96 7.11 13.60
CA ARG A 156 21.23 8.22 12.68
C ARG A 156 21.48 7.71 11.26
N SER A 157 22.32 6.71 11.10
CA SER A 157 22.62 6.09 9.81
C SER A 157 21.37 5.47 9.18
N LEU A 158 20.55 4.78 9.97
CA LEU A 158 19.29 4.19 9.52
C LEU A 158 18.28 5.25 9.11
N ALA A 159 18.10 6.32 9.90
CA ALA A 159 17.20 7.42 9.54
C ALA A 159 17.67 8.14 8.28
N GLN A 160 18.98 8.33 8.10
CA GLN A 160 19.56 8.89 6.89
C GLN A 160 19.33 7.99 5.68
N GLY A 161 19.46 6.66 5.80
CA GLY A 161 19.15 5.70 4.74
C GLY A 161 17.70 5.76 4.31
N LEU A 162 16.76 5.88 5.26
CA LEU A 162 15.34 6.08 4.98
C LEU A 162 15.05 7.40 4.25
N ALA A 163 15.73 8.49 4.65
CA ALA A 163 15.61 9.78 3.98
C ALA A 163 16.16 9.71 2.54
N GLN A 164 17.26 8.99 2.32
CA GLN A 164 17.81 8.75 0.97
C GLN A 164 16.86 7.91 0.11
N ALA A 165 16.29 6.84 0.65
CA ALA A 165 15.28 6.04 -0.05
C ALA A 165 14.04 6.88 -0.43
N ARG A 166 13.60 7.78 0.47
CA ARG A 166 12.52 8.74 0.20
C ARG A 166 12.89 9.70 -0.94
N ALA A 167 14.08 10.27 -0.91
CA ALA A 167 14.54 11.18 -1.95
C ALA A 167 14.60 10.48 -3.32
N ALA A 168 15.17 9.27 -3.38
CA ALA A 168 15.26 8.48 -4.59
C ALA A 168 13.87 8.10 -5.15
N LEU A 169 12.89 7.80 -4.27
CA LEU A 169 11.50 7.52 -4.66
C LEU A 169 10.84 8.75 -5.28
N LEU A 170 11.01 9.93 -4.67
CA LEU A 170 10.42 11.18 -5.16
C LEU A 170 11.09 11.64 -6.47
N ASP A 171 12.40 11.50 -6.59
CA ASP A 171 13.13 11.79 -7.82
C ASP A 171 12.62 10.89 -8.97
N TRP A 172 12.57 9.59 -8.74
CA TRP A 172 12.01 8.65 -9.73
C TRP A 172 10.56 9.00 -10.11
N ALA A 173 9.72 9.32 -9.15
CA ALA A 173 8.33 9.67 -9.40
C ALA A 173 8.17 11.01 -10.14
N SER A 174 9.12 11.94 -9.98
CA SER A 174 9.11 13.25 -10.63
C SER A 174 9.27 13.18 -12.15
N ALA A 175 9.88 12.10 -12.65
CA ALA A 175 9.99 11.82 -14.08
C ALA A 175 8.65 11.46 -14.75
N GLY A 176 7.58 11.36 -13.95
CA GLY A 176 6.24 10.98 -14.38
C GLY A 176 6.05 9.48 -14.33
N LEU A 177 5.16 9.02 -13.46
CA LEU A 177 4.77 7.62 -13.43
C LEU A 177 3.95 7.28 -14.67
N PRO A 178 4.20 6.15 -15.32
CA PRO A 178 3.35 5.71 -16.41
C PRO A 178 1.91 5.52 -15.89
N PRO A 179 0.90 5.81 -16.73
CA PRO A 179 -0.48 5.60 -16.34
C PRO A 179 -0.69 4.12 -15.96
N PRO A 180 -1.54 3.83 -14.96
CA PRO A 180 -1.86 2.45 -14.60
C PRO A 180 -2.38 1.65 -15.82
N PRO A 181 -2.04 0.36 -15.93
CA PRO A 181 -1.34 -0.50 -14.96
C PRO A 181 0.17 -0.28 -14.90
N GLY A 182 0.73 0.47 -15.84
CA GLY A 182 2.17 0.57 -16.01
C GLY A 182 2.80 -0.72 -16.58
N PRO A 183 4.12 -0.75 -16.71
CA PRO A 183 4.84 -1.91 -17.20
C PRO A 183 4.70 -3.11 -16.28
N LEU A 184 4.80 -4.32 -16.85
CA LEU A 184 4.91 -5.55 -16.09
C LEU A 184 6.35 -5.72 -15.57
N LEU A 185 6.48 -5.88 -14.26
CA LEU A 185 7.74 -6.03 -13.57
C LEU A 185 7.94 -7.49 -13.14
N LYS A 186 9.19 -7.95 -13.20
CA LYS A 186 9.56 -9.29 -12.74
C LYS A 186 9.71 -9.29 -11.23
N THR A 187 8.90 -10.10 -10.55
CA THR A 187 8.97 -10.26 -9.09
C THR A 187 9.13 -11.74 -8.72
N TYR A 188 9.52 -12.03 -7.47
CA TYR A 188 9.63 -13.40 -6.96
C TYR A 188 8.28 -14.14 -6.88
N TYR A 189 7.16 -13.42 -7.01
CA TYR A 189 5.80 -13.97 -7.04
C TYR A 189 5.12 -13.79 -8.43
N GLY A 190 5.92 -13.66 -9.49
CA GLY A 190 5.47 -13.57 -10.88
C GLY A 190 5.55 -12.16 -11.48
N LEU A 191 5.03 -12.02 -12.69
CA LEU A 191 4.91 -10.71 -13.35
C LEU A 191 3.81 -9.89 -12.68
N ARG A 192 4.11 -8.64 -12.33
CA ARG A 192 3.16 -7.72 -11.70
C ARG A 192 3.22 -6.35 -12.35
N PRO A 193 2.07 -5.71 -12.57
CA PRO A 193 2.05 -4.32 -13.00
C PRO A 193 2.70 -3.41 -11.96
N LEU A 194 3.34 -2.35 -12.42
CA LEU A 194 4.03 -1.40 -11.56
C LEU A 194 3.14 -0.87 -10.42
N HIS A 195 1.87 -0.55 -10.70
CA HIS A 195 0.98 -0.01 -9.67
C HIS A 195 0.68 -1.02 -8.55
N GLU A 196 0.55 -2.34 -8.87
CA GLU A 196 0.39 -3.37 -7.83
C GLU A 196 1.62 -3.47 -6.93
N LEU A 197 2.81 -3.35 -7.52
CA LEU A 197 4.06 -3.37 -6.75
C LEU A 197 4.18 -2.12 -5.86
N LEU A 198 3.76 -0.96 -6.36
CA LEU A 198 3.69 0.27 -5.57
C LEU A 198 2.74 0.14 -4.37
N GLU A 199 1.51 -0.33 -4.60
CA GLU A 199 0.52 -0.53 -3.53
C GLU A 199 1.00 -1.54 -2.49
N ARG A 200 1.57 -2.67 -2.96
CA ARG A 200 2.16 -3.68 -2.08
C ARG A 200 3.31 -3.10 -1.26
N SER A 201 4.18 -2.29 -1.87
CA SER A 201 5.29 -1.65 -1.18
C SER A 201 4.80 -0.65 -0.13
N ALA A 202 3.76 0.14 -0.43
CA ALA A 202 3.18 1.06 0.54
C ALA A 202 2.55 0.33 1.73
N TRP A 203 1.77 -0.74 1.47
CA TRP A 203 1.22 -1.58 2.53
C TRP A 203 2.33 -2.22 3.39
N HIS A 204 3.37 -2.76 2.76
CA HIS A 204 4.47 -3.43 3.44
C HIS A 204 5.27 -2.44 4.31
N VAL A 205 5.59 -1.26 3.78
CA VAL A 205 6.22 -0.17 4.54
C VAL A 205 5.32 0.26 5.69
N ALA A 206 4.02 0.48 5.46
CA ALA A 206 3.08 0.89 6.51
C ALA A 206 3.04 -0.09 7.68
N GLN A 207 3.09 -1.40 7.40
CA GLN A 207 3.12 -2.43 8.46
C GLN A 207 4.37 -2.29 9.33
N HIS A 208 5.54 -2.07 8.73
CA HIS A 208 6.78 -1.89 9.49
C HIS A 208 6.86 -0.52 10.18
N VAL A 209 6.28 0.54 9.62
CA VAL A 209 6.19 1.84 10.30
C VAL A 209 5.31 1.75 11.55
N ARG A 210 4.21 0.99 11.50
CA ARG A 210 3.41 0.68 12.71
C ARG A 210 4.22 -0.07 13.76
N GLN A 211 5.08 -0.99 13.36
CA GLN A 211 5.98 -1.70 14.26
C GLN A 211 7.01 -0.74 14.90
N LEU A 212 7.57 0.19 14.14
CA LEU A 212 8.45 1.23 14.68
C LEU A 212 7.72 2.17 15.63
N ASP A 213 6.47 2.54 15.34
CA ASP A 213 5.64 3.35 16.22
C ASP A 213 5.33 2.63 17.55
N ASP A 214 5.05 1.31 17.50
CA ASP A 214 4.89 0.48 18.71
C ASP A 214 6.19 0.40 19.52
N ILE A 215 7.33 0.21 18.86
CA ILE A 215 8.64 0.21 19.52
C ILE A 215 8.88 1.51 20.26
N VAL A 216 8.69 2.65 19.61
CA VAL A 216 8.95 3.97 20.19
C VAL A 216 7.95 4.31 21.29
N GLY A 217 6.66 4.11 21.05
CA GLY A 217 5.59 4.57 21.92
C GLY A 217 5.20 3.61 23.02
N VAL A 218 5.24 2.30 22.77
CA VAL A 218 4.77 1.28 23.72
C VAL A 218 5.93 0.60 24.44
N ARG A 219 6.95 0.14 23.69
CA ARG A 219 8.05 -0.64 24.27
C ARG A 219 9.09 0.24 24.94
N LEU A 220 9.53 1.28 24.26
CA LEU A 220 10.54 2.21 24.79
C LEU A 220 9.93 3.38 25.56
N ARG A 221 8.66 3.69 25.33
CA ARG A 221 7.91 4.78 25.98
C ARG A 221 8.63 6.12 25.93
N ILE A 222 9.16 6.46 24.76
CA ILE A 222 9.93 7.69 24.56
C ILE A 222 8.98 8.89 24.64
N ALA A 223 9.13 9.71 25.67
CA ALA A 223 8.28 10.86 25.90
C ALA A 223 8.47 11.92 24.78
N GLY A 224 7.36 12.48 24.28
CA GLY A 224 7.40 13.50 23.23
C GLY A 224 7.85 13.00 21.85
N ALA A 225 7.99 11.68 21.68
CA ALA A 225 8.36 11.10 20.40
C ALA A 225 7.31 11.37 19.30
N PRO A 226 7.72 11.46 18.02
CA PRO A 226 6.77 11.46 16.92
C PRO A 226 5.91 10.20 16.96
N ARG A 227 4.67 10.31 16.52
CA ARG A 227 3.73 9.18 16.46
C ARG A 227 3.08 9.12 15.10
N LEU A 228 2.84 7.89 14.67
CA LEU A 228 2.06 7.63 13.47
C LEU A 228 0.61 8.10 13.67
N GLN A 229 0.08 8.86 12.73
CA GLN A 229 -1.29 9.35 12.78
C GLN A 229 -2.22 8.42 11.99
N PRO A 230 -3.51 8.28 12.37
CA PRO A 230 -4.47 7.50 11.61
C PRO A 230 -4.55 7.92 10.13
N ALA A 231 -4.43 9.21 9.83
CA ALA A 231 -4.41 9.73 8.46
C ALA A 231 -3.21 9.24 7.63
N ASP A 232 -2.08 8.92 8.25
CA ASP A 232 -0.89 8.38 7.56
C ASP A 232 -1.18 6.99 6.96
N LEU A 233 -2.15 6.25 7.53
CA LEU A 233 -2.54 4.90 7.16
C LEU A 233 -3.86 4.82 6.40
N GLU A 234 -4.54 5.94 6.20
CA GLU A 234 -5.87 5.97 5.59
C GLU A 234 -5.88 5.28 4.23
N GLY A 235 -6.83 4.36 4.04
CA GLY A 235 -7.01 3.58 2.81
C GLY A 235 -5.92 2.52 2.53
N LEU A 236 -5.01 2.25 3.49
CA LEU A 236 -4.09 1.11 3.40
C LEU A 236 -4.70 -0.10 4.10
N PRO A 237 -4.72 -1.28 3.48
CA PRO A 237 -5.29 -2.50 4.05
C PRO A 237 -4.33 -3.14 5.07
N VAL A 238 -3.90 -2.37 6.07
CA VAL A 238 -3.02 -2.88 7.13
C VAL A 238 -3.80 -3.82 8.06
N PRO A 239 -3.19 -4.93 8.52
CA PRO A 239 -3.84 -5.86 9.45
C PRO A 239 -4.18 -5.16 10.77
N ARG A 240 -5.18 -5.70 11.50
CA ARG A 240 -5.57 -5.14 12.79
C ARG A 240 -4.43 -5.17 13.79
N ASP A 241 -3.72 -6.30 13.85
CA ASP A 241 -2.61 -6.50 14.78
C ASP A 241 -1.31 -5.91 14.22
N VAL A 242 -0.54 -5.25 15.07
CA VAL A 242 0.77 -4.68 14.72
C VAL A 242 1.81 -5.78 14.55
N TRP A 243 1.73 -6.80 15.39
CA TRP A 243 2.63 -7.94 15.40
C TRP A 243 1.83 -9.18 15.02
N ASP A 244 2.19 -9.80 13.90
CA ASP A 244 1.58 -11.07 13.52
C ASP A 244 1.94 -12.12 14.57
N PRO A 245 0.95 -12.84 15.13
CA PRO A 245 1.26 -14.04 15.89
C PRO A 245 2.01 -15.01 14.97
N GLU A 246 3.14 -15.53 15.40
CA GLU A 246 3.83 -16.58 14.65
C GLU A 246 2.94 -17.82 14.57
N ILE A 247 2.19 -17.92 13.49
CA ILE A 247 1.65 -19.22 13.08
C ILE A 247 2.82 -19.97 12.48
N ARG A 248 3.45 -20.83 13.27
CA ARG A 248 4.36 -21.83 12.73
C ARG A 248 3.51 -22.75 11.88
N PHE A 249 3.71 -22.71 10.59
CA PHE A 249 3.27 -23.79 9.72
C PHE A 249 4.10 -25.00 10.10
N ALA A 250 3.49 -25.92 10.86
CA ALA A 250 4.07 -27.22 11.20
C ALA A 250 4.00 -28.14 9.98
#